data_5c4efcdd3297af74ab51a7841c991b0a
#
_entry.id   5c4efcdd3297af74ab51a7841c991b0a
#
_cell.length_a   1.000
_cell.length_b   1.000
_cell.length_c   1.000
_cell.angle_alpha   90.00
_cell.angle_beta   90.00
_cell.angle_gamma   90.00
#
_symmetry.space_group_name_H-M   'P 1'
#
loop_
_entity.id
_entity.type
_entity.pdbx_description
1 polymer ?
#
loop_
_entity_poly.entity_id
_entity_poly.type
_entity_poly.pdbx_seq_one_letter_code
_entity_poly.pdbx_strand_id
1 'polypeptide(L)'
;MTTKDNPNSFRHPVMFIIGAALALTLALPAHAALDDSNGTPSVTVGGGIAVGPLYEGSSHYAAFPSLKLKAVLPTEDWGTFTAAFPEGLRWDLPGLAPFGVALLIGYDQGRKERIHTLDGRDDYLKGMGNLDSTALVGAEVYWVLPNGRLFVRGLQSSQNRNYGGESLGRTAYLEAGVATAYPLSSTLTLDSTLYGTWSNENDMMARFGVTAQQAARTRFDEYHPGGGMRDVTLKLGLTWQWQPQLALEGGIKTYALVSDARDSPLTDEKVGAGAYLNALYRF
;
A
#
# COMPACT_ATOMS: atom_id res chain seq x y z
N MET A 1 55.65 18.14 -28.44
CA MET A 1 54.78 18.66 -29.50
C MET A 1 53.33 18.26 -29.13
N THR A 2 52.63 19.29 -28.71
CA THR A 2 51.18 19.45 -28.56
C THR A 2 50.33 18.36 -27.89
N THR A 3 50.15 18.53 -26.60
CA THR A 3 49.03 18.14 -25.78
C THR A 3 47.73 18.73 -26.32
N LYS A 4 46.70 17.96 -26.39
CA LYS A 4 45.35 18.44 -26.66
C LYS A 4 44.47 18.12 -25.45
N ASP A 5 44.29 19.13 -24.63
CA ASP A 5 43.30 19.15 -23.55
C ASP A 5 41.88 19.01 -24.11
N ASN A 6 41.10 18.16 -23.48
CA ASN A 6 39.67 18.07 -23.74
C ASN A 6 38.91 18.43 -22.43
N PRO A 7 38.33 19.63 -22.34
CA PRO A 7 37.49 19.99 -21.22
C PRO A 7 36.05 19.69 -21.62
N ASN A 8 35.41 18.67 -21.02
CA ASN A 8 33.96 18.66 -20.77
C ASN A 8 33.49 17.28 -20.41
N SER A 9 33.17 17.10 -19.14
CA SER A 9 31.96 16.35 -18.77
C SER A 9 31.69 16.44 -17.27
N PHE A 10 31.24 17.60 -16.82
CA PHE A 10 30.38 17.65 -15.63
C PHE A 10 28.96 17.26 -16.09
N ARG A 11 28.70 15.98 -16.13
CA ARG A 11 27.34 15.45 -16.10
C ARG A 11 27.16 14.80 -14.75
N HIS A 12 26.64 15.57 -13.80
CA HIS A 12 25.99 15.00 -12.63
C HIS A 12 24.68 14.37 -13.14
N PRO A 13 24.52 13.05 -13.06
CA PRO A 13 23.18 12.49 -13.13
C PRO A 13 22.52 12.90 -11.81
N VAL A 14 21.47 13.71 -11.87
CA VAL A 14 20.46 13.78 -10.83
C VAL A 14 19.83 12.39 -10.81
N MET A 15 20.42 11.53 -10.03
CA MET A 15 19.91 10.21 -9.76
C MET A 15 18.70 10.39 -8.86
N PHE A 16 17.50 10.37 -9.46
CA PHE A 16 16.28 10.17 -8.71
C PHE A 16 16.41 8.83 -7.99
N ILE A 17 16.78 8.89 -6.73
CA ILE A 17 16.64 7.79 -5.79
C ILE A 17 15.15 7.70 -5.49
N ILE A 18 14.42 7.06 -6.40
CA ILE A 18 13.12 6.47 -6.06
C ILE A 18 13.52 5.18 -5.34
N GLY A 19 13.80 5.34 -4.05
CA GLY A 19 14.08 4.24 -3.16
C GLY A 19 12.92 3.24 -3.20
N ALA A 20 13.26 1.98 -3.05
CA ALA A 20 12.33 0.88 -2.90
C ALA A 20 11.28 1.24 -1.84
N ALA A 21 10.14 1.74 -2.29
CA ALA A 21 9.02 1.95 -1.41
C ALA A 21 8.52 0.55 -1.06
N LEU A 22 8.60 0.27 0.21
CA LEU A 22 8.00 -0.86 0.87
C LEU A 22 6.61 -1.10 0.32
N ALA A 23 6.29 -2.34 0.01
CA ALA A 23 4.94 -2.82 -0.16
C ALA A 23 4.16 -2.82 1.18
N LEU A 24 4.29 -1.72 1.95
CA LEU A 24 3.22 -1.29 2.80
C LEU A 24 2.17 -0.76 1.82
N THR A 25 1.36 -1.63 1.24
CA THR A 25 0.08 -1.21 0.72
C THR A 25 -0.65 -0.61 1.91
N LEU A 26 -0.37 0.66 2.15
CA LEU A 26 -1.23 1.50 2.95
C LEU A 26 -2.50 1.55 2.11
N ALA A 27 -3.32 0.48 2.23
CA ALA A 27 -4.67 0.58 1.75
C ALA A 27 -5.18 1.93 2.24
N LEU A 28 -5.87 2.65 1.38
CA LEU A 28 -6.48 3.93 1.67
C LEU A 28 -6.77 4.00 3.16
N PRO A 29 -6.23 4.96 3.92
CA PRO A 29 -6.84 5.22 5.19
C PRO A 29 -8.31 5.26 4.85
N ALA A 30 -9.10 4.45 5.52
CA ALA A 30 -10.50 4.62 5.45
C ALA A 30 -10.76 5.97 6.11
N HIS A 31 -10.55 7.02 5.36
CA HIS A 31 -11.30 8.22 5.64
C HIS A 31 -12.72 7.72 5.38
N ALA A 32 -13.26 7.04 6.40
CA ALA A 32 -14.67 6.95 6.55
C ALA A 32 -15.10 8.36 6.24
N ALA A 33 -15.88 8.53 5.25
CA ALA A 33 -16.30 9.81 4.77
C ALA A 33 -16.99 10.62 5.90
N LEU A 34 -16.20 11.03 6.87
CA LEU A 34 -16.33 12.35 7.41
C LEU A 34 -15.77 13.17 6.29
N ASP A 35 -16.68 13.63 5.47
CA ASP A 35 -16.47 14.44 4.30
C ASP A 35 -15.51 15.58 4.68
N ASP A 36 -14.20 15.30 4.54
CA ASP A 36 -13.13 16.23 4.89
C ASP A 36 -13.17 17.46 3.97
N SER A 37 -14.05 17.41 2.96
CA SER A 37 -14.15 18.44 1.95
C SER A 37 -15.25 19.48 2.25
N ASN A 38 -16.19 19.26 3.18
CA ASN A 38 -17.39 20.11 3.31
C ASN A 38 -17.95 20.54 1.92
N GLY A 39 -17.83 19.67 0.91
CA GLY A 39 -18.16 19.98 -0.48
C GLY A 39 -17.14 20.87 -1.21
N THR A 40 -15.96 21.15 -0.63
CA THR A 40 -14.92 22.00 -1.25
C THR A 40 -13.70 21.16 -1.68
N PRO A 41 -13.07 21.48 -2.83
CA PRO A 41 -11.82 20.87 -3.23
C PRO A 41 -10.73 21.09 -2.17
N SER A 42 -9.88 20.07 -1.96
CA SER A 42 -8.77 20.17 -1.02
C SER A 42 -7.54 19.42 -1.53
N VAL A 43 -6.37 19.92 -1.18
CA VAL A 43 -5.09 19.28 -1.45
C VAL A 43 -4.30 19.18 -0.15
N THR A 44 -3.79 18.00 0.16
CA THR A 44 -2.94 17.75 1.32
C THR A 44 -1.62 17.17 0.84
N VAL A 45 -0.53 17.71 1.36
CA VAL A 45 0.83 17.23 1.13
C VAL A 45 1.44 16.88 2.47
N GLY A 46 2.15 15.78 2.55
CA GLY A 46 2.79 15.35 3.78
C GLY A 46 4.06 14.57 3.55
N GLY A 47 4.88 14.56 4.59
CA GLY A 47 6.11 13.76 4.60
C GLY A 47 6.48 13.34 6.01
N GLY A 48 7.25 12.28 6.10
CA GLY A 48 7.63 11.73 7.38
C GLY A 48 8.49 10.49 7.27
N ILE A 49 8.33 9.61 8.23
CA ILE A 49 9.05 8.35 8.32
C ILE A 49 8.06 7.20 8.59
N ALA A 50 8.37 6.05 8.03
CA ALA A 50 7.67 4.80 8.31
C ALA A 50 8.68 3.70 8.65
N VAL A 51 8.29 2.77 9.50
CA VAL A 51 9.05 1.57 9.85
C VAL A 51 8.14 0.36 9.65
N GLY A 52 8.66 -0.67 9.03
CA GLY A 52 7.89 -1.90 8.84
C GLY A 52 8.72 -3.05 8.28
N PRO A 53 8.11 -4.25 8.14
CA PRO A 53 8.78 -5.39 7.55
C PRO A 53 9.05 -5.15 6.06
N LEU A 54 10.13 -5.72 5.54
CA LEU A 54 10.56 -5.55 4.14
C LEU A 54 9.57 -6.13 3.13
N TYR A 55 8.82 -7.14 3.54
CA TYR A 55 7.70 -7.74 2.79
C TYR A 55 6.75 -8.44 3.78
N GLU A 56 5.56 -8.82 3.35
CA GLU A 56 4.58 -9.52 4.19
C GLU A 56 5.13 -10.89 4.63
N GLY A 57 5.26 -11.08 5.94
CA GLY A 57 5.87 -12.28 6.55
C GLY A 57 7.37 -12.17 6.85
N SER A 58 8.01 -11.03 6.54
CA SER A 58 9.44 -10.81 6.84
C SER A 58 9.68 -10.55 8.31
N SER A 59 10.73 -11.17 8.86
CA SER A 59 11.32 -10.81 10.15
C SER A 59 12.29 -9.63 10.06
N HIS A 60 12.67 -9.21 8.84
CA HIS A 60 13.55 -8.07 8.59
C HIS A 60 12.74 -6.79 8.48
N TYR A 61 13.13 -5.78 9.26
CA TYR A 61 12.48 -4.47 9.33
C TYR A 61 13.42 -3.38 8.84
N ALA A 62 12.84 -2.32 8.27
CA ALA A 62 13.59 -1.13 7.92
C ALA A 62 12.76 0.15 8.09
N ALA A 63 13.47 1.27 8.17
CA ALA A 63 12.89 2.59 8.10
C ALA A 63 12.90 3.10 6.65
N PHE A 64 11.83 3.81 6.28
CA PHE A 64 11.61 4.37 4.94
C PHE A 64 11.10 5.79 5.04
N PRO A 65 11.47 6.67 4.08
CA PRO A 65 10.79 7.95 3.94
C PRO A 65 9.31 7.71 3.61
N SER A 66 8.43 8.45 4.27
CA SER A 66 7.00 8.46 3.98
C SER A 66 6.66 9.74 3.22
N LEU A 67 5.94 9.60 2.10
CA LEU A 67 5.38 10.71 1.33
C LEU A 67 3.87 10.51 1.23
N LYS A 68 3.11 11.55 1.49
CA LYS A 68 1.65 11.55 1.39
C LYS A 68 1.19 12.72 0.55
N LEU A 69 0.42 12.43 -0.49
CA LEU A 69 -0.25 13.42 -1.32
C LEU A 69 -1.71 13.01 -1.40
N LYS A 70 -2.63 13.95 -1.21
CA LYS A 70 -4.07 13.69 -1.34
C LYS A 70 -4.73 14.91 -1.96
N ALA A 71 -5.47 14.72 -3.05
CA ALA A 71 -6.33 15.72 -3.64
C ALA A 71 -7.76 15.17 -3.66
N VAL A 72 -8.71 15.94 -3.18
CA VAL A 72 -10.13 15.60 -3.16
C VAL A 72 -10.88 16.64 -3.95
N LEU A 73 -11.66 16.20 -4.93
CA LEU A 73 -12.49 17.02 -5.79
C LEU A 73 -13.94 16.52 -5.72
N PRO A 74 -14.75 17.09 -4.81
CA PRO A 74 -16.20 16.87 -4.83
C PRO A 74 -16.82 17.56 -6.02
N THR A 75 -17.81 16.95 -6.64
CA THR A 75 -18.58 17.53 -7.75
C THR A 75 -20.07 17.36 -7.46
N GLU A 76 -20.91 18.26 -8.01
CA GLU A 76 -22.35 18.22 -7.78
C GLU A 76 -23.01 16.98 -8.40
N ASP A 77 -22.65 16.65 -9.64
CA ASP A 77 -23.33 15.61 -10.44
C ASP A 77 -22.56 14.29 -10.54
N TRP A 78 -21.23 14.32 -10.39
CA TRP A 78 -20.35 13.16 -10.67
C TRP A 78 -19.82 12.49 -9.42
N GLY A 79 -20.22 12.95 -8.21
CA GLY A 79 -19.69 12.44 -6.95
C GLY A 79 -18.31 12.97 -6.62
N THR A 80 -17.47 12.19 -5.96
CA THR A 80 -16.18 12.68 -5.45
C THR A 80 -15.02 11.93 -6.09
N PHE A 81 -14.08 12.69 -6.66
CA PHE A 81 -12.81 12.16 -7.12
C PHE A 81 -11.73 12.38 -6.07
N THR A 82 -10.98 11.33 -5.76
CA THR A 82 -9.83 11.39 -4.85
C THR A 82 -8.62 10.83 -5.57
N ALA A 83 -7.54 11.61 -5.61
CA ALA A 83 -6.22 11.14 -6.00
C ALA A 83 -5.33 11.15 -4.77
N ALA A 84 -4.71 10.03 -4.44
CA ALA A 84 -3.85 9.91 -3.27
C ALA A 84 -2.61 9.08 -3.60
N PHE A 85 -1.47 9.47 -3.02
CA PHE A 85 -0.23 8.71 -3.08
C PHE A 85 0.15 8.26 -1.66
N PRO A 86 0.43 6.98 -1.48
CA PRO A 86 0.63 5.91 -2.48
C PRO A 86 -0.65 5.16 -2.92
N GLU A 87 -1.82 5.54 -2.46
CA GLU A 87 -3.06 4.74 -2.55
C GLU A 87 -3.61 4.61 -3.98
N GLY A 88 -3.56 5.67 -4.79
CA GLY A 88 -4.07 5.67 -6.15
C GLY A 88 -5.26 6.62 -6.36
N LEU A 89 -6.13 6.28 -7.31
CA LEU A 89 -7.30 7.04 -7.67
C LEU A 89 -8.57 6.34 -7.17
N ARG A 90 -9.51 7.14 -6.71
CA ARG A 90 -10.83 6.70 -6.26
C ARG A 90 -11.89 7.64 -6.81
N TRP A 91 -12.95 7.08 -7.35
CA TRP A 91 -14.13 7.81 -7.77
C TRP A 91 -15.35 7.26 -7.06
N ASP A 92 -15.84 8.00 -6.07
CA ASP A 92 -17.09 7.71 -5.37
C ASP A 92 -18.26 8.19 -6.19
N LEU A 93 -19.12 7.27 -6.62
CA LEU A 93 -20.29 7.57 -7.45
C LEU A 93 -21.39 8.24 -6.62
N PRO A 94 -22.15 9.20 -7.20
CA PRO A 94 -23.18 9.92 -6.48
C PRO A 94 -24.44 9.10 -6.23
N GLY A 95 -25.24 9.49 -5.25
CA GLY A 95 -26.69 9.21 -5.19
C GLY A 95 -27.11 7.85 -4.67
N LEU A 96 -26.31 7.11 -3.90
CA LEU A 96 -26.66 5.75 -3.44
C LEU A 96 -26.84 5.61 -1.92
N ALA A 97 -26.89 6.71 -1.16
CA ALA A 97 -26.98 6.64 0.30
C ALA A 97 -28.16 5.77 0.81
N PRO A 98 -28.00 4.92 1.84
CA PRO A 98 -26.80 4.76 2.69
C PRO A 98 -25.70 3.87 2.09
N PHE A 99 -25.89 3.34 0.90
CA PHE A 99 -24.89 2.57 0.14
C PHE A 99 -24.07 3.50 -0.72
N GLY A 100 -22.85 3.08 -1.02
CA GLY A 100 -21.98 3.76 -1.96
C GLY A 100 -21.22 2.76 -2.82
N VAL A 101 -20.81 3.22 -3.98
CA VAL A 101 -19.95 2.50 -4.92
C VAL A 101 -18.81 3.40 -5.31
N ALA A 102 -17.59 2.87 -5.30
CA ALA A 102 -16.42 3.57 -5.79
C ALA A 102 -15.67 2.74 -6.82
N LEU A 103 -15.16 3.39 -7.86
CA LEU A 103 -14.21 2.80 -8.79
C LEU A 103 -12.78 3.14 -8.33
N LEU A 104 -11.88 2.18 -8.48
CA LEU A 104 -10.54 2.24 -7.92
C LEU A 104 -9.49 1.99 -9.00
N ILE A 105 -8.44 2.80 -8.98
CA ILE A 105 -7.19 2.52 -9.70
C ILE A 105 -6.07 2.62 -8.67
N GLY A 106 -5.40 1.50 -8.42
CA GLY A 106 -4.30 1.40 -7.49
C GLY A 106 -3.00 1.05 -8.19
N TYR A 107 -1.98 0.80 -7.40
CA TYR A 107 -0.66 0.41 -7.88
C TYR A 107 -0.05 -0.61 -6.92
N ASP A 108 0.36 -1.75 -7.45
CA ASP A 108 1.19 -2.72 -6.76
C ASP A 108 2.64 -2.50 -7.18
N GLN A 109 3.48 -2.15 -6.23
CA GLN A 109 4.89 -1.85 -6.49
C GLN A 109 5.71 -3.10 -6.81
N GLY A 110 5.12 -4.29 -6.64
CA GLY A 110 5.83 -5.55 -6.75
C GLY A 110 6.79 -5.80 -5.58
N ARG A 111 7.80 -6.63 -5.82
CA ARG A 111 8.82 -6.97 -4.82
C ARG A 111 10.17 -7.14 -5.50
N LYS A 112 11.22 -6.60 -4.91
CA LYS A 112 12.60 -6.79 -5.38
C LYS A 112 13.27 -7.91 -4.60
N GLU A 113 14.10 -8.70 -5.26
CA GLU A 113 14.93 -9.71 -4.59
C GLU A 113 16.02 -9.11 -3.72
N ARG A 114 16.36 -7.84 -3.97
CA ARG A 114 17.33 -7.05 -3.21
C ARG A 114 16.67 -5.74 -2.84
N ILE A 115 16.49 -5.53 -1.54
CA ILE A 115 15.76 -4.38 -1.01
C ILE A 115 16.77 -3.38 -0.46
N HIS A 116 16.76 -2.15 -0.99
CA HIS A 116 17.58 -1.07 -0.46
C HIS A 116 16.84 -0.40 0.69
N THR A 117 17.52 -0.27 1.81
CA THR A 117 17.05 0.39 3.03
C THR A 117 17.92 1.59 3.34
N LEU A 118 17.53 2.41 4.32
CA LEU A 118 18.37 3.53 4.79
C LEU A 118 19.70 3.04 5.39
N ASP A 119 19.72 1.84 5.96
CA ASP A 119 20.88 1.25 6.64
C ASP A 119 21.72 0.35 5.71
N GLY A 120 21.34 0.21 4.43
CA GLY A 120 22.08 -0.61 3.48
C GLY A 120 21.20 -1.39 2.52
N ARG A 121 21.56 -2.65 2.29
CA ARG A 121 20.86 -3.55 1.37
C ARG A 121 20.54 -4.87 2.06
N ASP A 122 19.31 -5.32 1.92
CA ASP A 122 18.87 -6.65 2.31
C ASP A 122 18.86 -7.59 1.10
N ASP A 123 19.55 -8.71 1.20
CA ASP A 123 19.69 -9.74 0.18
C ASP A 123 18.95 -11.05 0.55
N TYR A 124 18.03 -11.03 1.53
CA TYR A 124 17.33 -12.21 2.03
C TYR A 124 16.59 -12.98 0.94
N LEU A 125 15.95 -12.26 0.02
CA LEU A 125 15.22 -12.83 -1.12
C LEU A 125 16.08 -13.01 -2.39
N LYS A 126 17.41 -12.89 -2.29
CA LYS A 126 18.30 -13.04 -3.43
C LYS A 126 18.12 -14.40 -4.09
N GLY A 127 17.91 -14.41 -5.40
CA GLY A 127 17.63 -15.61 -6.20
C GLY A 127 16.13 -15.84 -6.47
N MET A 128 15.24 -15.16 -5.73
CA MET A 128 13.79 -15.22 -5.97
C MET A 128 13.36 -14.50 -7.26
N GLY A 129 14.18 -13.58 -7.76
CA GLY A 129 13.81 -12.69 -8.86
C GLY A 129 12.91 -11.55 -8.41
N ASN A 130 12.67 -10.63 -9.33
CA ASN A 130 11.80 -9.49 -9.07
C ASN A 130 10.36 -9.81 -9.48
N LEU A 131 9.42 -9.42 -8.65
CA LEU A 131 8.01 -9.27 -9.02
C LEU A 131 7.82 -7.83 -9.49
N ASP A 132 7.51 -7.64 -10.77
CA ASP A 132 7.35 -6.31 -11.34
C ASP A 132 6.11 -5.60 -10.81
N SER A 133 6.16 -4.28 -10.80
CA SER A 133 5.03 -3.44 -10.45
C SER A 133 3.90 -3.52 -11.50
N THR A 134 2.66 -3.27 -11.07
CA THR A 134 1.50 -3.25 -11.96
C THR A 134 0.43 -2.29 -11.46
N ALA A 135 -0.34 -1.73 -12.38
CA ALA A 135 -1.56 -1.03 -12.03
C ALA A 135 -2.63 -2.04 -11.58
N LEU A 136 -3.44 -1.63 -10.62
CA LEU A 136 -4.60 -2.36 -10.13
C LEU A 136 -5.85 -1.61 -10.53
N VAL A 137 -6.89 -2.33 -10.94
CA VAL A 137 -8.22 -1.78 -11.21
C VAL A 137 -9.25 -2.54 -10.38
N GLY A 138 -10.25 -1.82 -9.90
CA GLY A 138 -11.24 -2.46 -9.07
C GLY A 138 -12.41 -1.58 -8.68
N ALA A 139 -13.20 -2.08 -7.75
CA ALA A 139 -14.35 -1.37 -7.21
C ALA A 139 -14.53 -1.68 -5.72
N GLU A 140 -15.18 -0.78 -5.02
CA GLU A 140 -15.62 -0.93 -3.63
C GLU A 140 -17.12 -0.68 -3.56
N VAL A 141 -17.82 -1.51 -2.82
CA VAL A 141 -19.19 -1.28 -2.36
C VAL A 141 -19.11 -1.05 -0.85
N TYR A 142 -19.81 -0.05 -0.36
CA TYR A 142 -19.79 0.25 1.07
C TYR A 142 -21.14 0.71 1.58
N TRP A 143 -21.34 0.52 2.88
CA TRP A 143 -22.50 1.00 3.63
C TRP A 143 -22.02 2.03 4.64
N VAL A 144 -22.59 3.23 4.56
CA VAL A 144 -22.24 4.35 5.45
C VAL A 144 -22.82 4.12 6.83
N LEU A 145 -21.99 4.26 7.85
CA LEU A 145 -22.29 4.24 9.26
C LEU A 145 -22.10 5.65 9.84
N PRO A 146 -22.66 5.96 11.02
CA PRO A 146 -22.53 7.31 11.63
C PRO A 146 -21.09 7.81 11.76
N ASN A 147 -20.14 6.92 12.06
CA ASN A 147 -18.72 7.26 12.22
C ASN A 147 -17.83 6.37 11.37
N GLY A 148 -18.33 5.92 10.20
CA GLY A 148 -17.53 5.00 9.41
C GLY A 148 -18.27 4.36 8.27
N ARG A 149 -17.78 3.20 7.83
CA ARG A 149 -18.41 2.37 6.79
C ARG A 149 -18.05 0.89 6.94
N LEU A 150 -18.97 0.04 6.56
CA LEU A 150 -18.64 -1.34 6.16
C LEU A 150 -18.30 -1.33 4.68
N PHE A 151 -17.32 -2.09 4.28
CA PHE A 151 -16.91 -2.14 2.88
C PHE A 151 -16.54 -3.54 2.41
N VAL A 152 -16.73 -3.75 1.12
CA VAL A 152 -16.16 -4.86 0.36
C VAL A 152 -15.53 -4.25 -0.89
N ARG A 153 -14.24 -4.49 -1.12
CA ARG A 153 -13.55 -4.04 -2.31
C ARG A 153 -12.75 -5.16 -2.97
N GLY A 154 -12.78 -5.18 -4.28
CA GLY A 154 -11.99 -6.09 -5.08
C GLY A 154 -11.04 -5.33 -5.99
N LEU A 155 -9.80 -5.77 -6.09
CA LEU A 155 -8.80 -5.25 -7.01
C LEU A 155 -8.14 -6.37 -7.80
N GLN A 156 -7.81 -6.09 -9.05
CA GLN A 156 -7.13 -7.02 -9.95
C GLN A 156 -6.02 -6.29 -10.69
N SER A 157 -4.91 -6.99 -10.96
CA SER A 157 -3.84 -6.45 -11.80
C SER A 157 -4.34 -6.22 -13.23
N SER A 158 -3.94 -5.08 -13.82
CA SER A 158 -4.34 -4.71 -15.18
C SER A 158 -3.76 -5.65 -16.25
N GLN A 159 -2.69 -6.37 -15.92
CA GLN A 159 -2.01 -7.30 -16.79
C GLN A 159 -1.58 -8.57 -16.03
N ASN A 160 -1.22 -9.61 -16.79
CA ASN A 160 -0.64 -10.82 -16.22
C ASN A 160 0.68 -10.51 -15.53
N ARG A 161 0.95 -11.20 -14.42
CA ARG A 161 2.19 -11.09 -13.66
C ARG A 161 3.12 -12.25 -14.01
N ASN A 162 4.41 -11.94 -14.05
CA ASN A 162 5.46 -12.93 -14.18
C ASN A 162 6.30 -12.94 -12.92
N TYR A 163 6.58 -14.11 -12.38
CA TYR A 163 7.41 -14.25 -11.19
C TYR A 163 8.09 -15.61 -11.15
N GLY A 164 9.35 -15.66 -10.76
CA GLY A 164 10.11 -16.91 -10.64
C GLY A 164 10.32 -17.68 -11.96
N GLY A 165 10.17 -17.01 -13.11
CA GLY A 165 10.26 -17.61 -14.44
C GLY A 165 8.93 -18.16 -14.97
N GLU A 166 7.85 -17.98 -14.23
CA GLU A 166 6.51 -18.45 -14.60
C GLU A 166 5.56 -17.27 -14.86
N SER A 167 4.58 -17.47 -15.74
CA SER A 167 3.47 -16.55 -15.94
C SER A 167 2.33 -16.94 -15.01
N LEU A 168 2.08 -16.12 -13.99
CA LEU A 168 1.06 -16.39 -12.97
C LEU A 168 -0.36 -16.05 -13.42
N GLY A 169 -0.54 -15.29 -14.51
CA GLY A 169 -1.81 -14.70 -14.85
C GLY A 169 -2.09 -13.42 -14.06
N ARG A 170 -3.36 -13.02 -13.97
CA ARG A 170 -3.76 -11.81 -13.22
C ARG A 170 -3.87 -12.10 -11.74
N THR A 171 -3.20 -11.29 -10.93
CA THR A 171 -3.38 -11.30 -9.47
C THR A 171 -4.65 -10.55 -9.12
N ALA A 172 -5.43 -11.07 -8.17
CA ALA A 172 -6.65 -10.43 -7.68
C ALA A 172 -6.84 -10.72 -6.19
N TYR A 173 -7.39 -9.74 -5.50
CA TYR A 173 -7.77 -9.91 -4.10
C TYR A 173 -9.06 -9.15 -3.77
N LEU A 174 -9.72 -9.61 -2.71
CA LEU A 174 -10.92 -9.01 -2.15
C LEU A 174 -10.67 -8.72 -0.69
N GLU A 175 -11.03 -7.52 -0.24
CA GLU A 175 -10.99 -7.10 1.15
C GLU A 175 -12.40 -6.80 1.63
N ALA A 176 -12.73 -7.27 2.83
CA ALA A 176 -13.99 -6.96 3.49
C ALA A 176 -13.72 -6.54 4.93
N GLY A 177 -14.35 -5.46 5.37
CA GLY A 177 -14.07 -4.91 6.68
C GLY A 177 -14.90 -3.71 7.08
N VAL A 178 -14.46 -3.11 8.17
CA VAL A 178 -15.03 -1.89 8.75
C VAL A 178 -13.95 -0.83 8.87
N ALA A 179 -14.33 0.39 8.56
CA ALA A 179 -13.49 1.56 8.71
C ALA A 179 -14.25 2.62 9.50
N THR A 180 -13.59 3.24 10.48
CA THR A 180 -14.20 4.27 11.34
C THR A 180 -13.27 5.45 11.50
N ALA A 181 -13.85 6.64 11.71
CA ALA A 181 -13.15 7.83 12.12
C ALA A 181 -13.90 8.47 13.29
N TYR A 182 -13.24 8.56 14.41
CA TYR A 182 -13.81 9.03 15.67
C TYR A 182 -13.15 10.35 16.09
N PRO A 183 -13.88 11.48 16.12
CA PRO A 183 -13.37 12.71 16.69
C PRO A 183 -13.28 12.56 18.22
N LEU A 184 -12.04 12.46 18.73
CA LEU A 184 -11.78 12.41 20.17
C LEU A 184 -11.85 13.79 20.81
N SER A 185 -11.55 14.84 20.03
CA SER A 185 -11.72 16.25 20.38
C SER A 185 -11.91 17.08 19.11
N SER A 186 -12.01 18.40 19.25
CA SER A 186 -12.06 19.32 18.09
C SER A 186 -10.80 19.31 17.22
N THR A 187 -9.68 18.78 17.71
CA THR A 187 -8.39 18.76 17.02
C THR A 187 -7.80 17.38 16.87
N LEU A 188 -8.40 16.35 17.45
CA LEU A 188 -7.83 15.00 17.47
C LEU A 188 -8.84 13.99 16.94
N THR A 189 -8.47 13.26 15.92
CA THR A 189 -9.27 12.19 15.30
C THR A 189 -8.54 10.86 15.40
N LEU A 190 -9.27 9.82 15.78
CA LEU A 190 -8.82 8.42 15.74
C LEU A 190 -9.46 7.73 14.54
N ASP A 191 -8.62 7.24 13.65
CA ASP A 191 -9.02 6.40 12.52
C ASP A 191 -8.75 4.95 12.83
N SER A 192 -9.67 4.06 12.52
CA SER A 192 -9.44 2.63 12.61
C SER A 192 -9.99 1.89 11.40
N THR A 193 -9.29 0.83 10.97
CA THR A 193 -9.76 -0.07 9.92
C THR A 193 -9.38 -1.49 10.28
N LEU A 194 -10.38 -2.37 10.30
CA LEU A 194 -10.21 -3.81 10.46
C LEU A 194 -10.77 -4.50 9.22
N TYR A 195 -9.97 -5.35 8.57
CA TYR A 195 -10.41 -6.09 7.39
C TYR A 195 -9.69 -7.43 7.23
N GLY A 196 -10.36 -8.35 6.54
CA GLY A 196 -9.77 -9.59 6.05
C GLY A 196 -9.52 -9.49 4.55
N THR A 197 -8.46 -10.16 4.07
CA THR A 197 -8.08 -10.22 2.66
C THR A 197 -8.17 -11.64 2.15
N TRP A 198 -8.88 -11.83 1.03
CA TRP A 198 -8.91 -13.06 0.24
C TRP A 198 -8.21 -12.83 -1.08
N SER A 199 -7.26 -13.68 -1.41
CA SER A 199 -6.47 -13.60 -2.63
C SER A 199 -6.73 -14.79 -3.55
N ASN A 200 -6.68 -14.56 -4.87
CA ASN A 200 -6.65 -15.69 -5.79
C ASN A 200 -5.28 -16.39 -5.74
N GLU A 201 -5.21 -17.58 -6.33
CA GLU A 201 -3.98 -18.37 -6.38
C GLU A 201 -2.79 -17.59 -6.96
N ASN A 202 -3.02 -16.79 -8.01
CA ASN A 202 -1.98 -16.00 -8.65
C ASN A 202 -1.40 -14.92 -7.71
N ASP A 203 -2.24 -14.25 -6.89
CA ASP A 203 -1.78 -13.29 -5.89
C ASP A 203 -1.05 -13.99 -4.74
N MET A 204 -1.56 -15.12 -4.29
CA MET A 204 -0.90 -15.95 -3.28
C MET A 204 0.46 -16.44 -3.78
N MET A 205 0.54 -16.92 -5.02
CA MET A 205 1.81 -17.39 -5.63
C MET A 205 2.80 -16.22 -5.79
N ALA A 206 2.35 -15.04 -6.21
CA ALA A 206 3.20 -13.86 -6.35
C ALA A 206 3.82 -13.39 -5.03
N ARG A 207 3.09 -13.53 -3.90
CA ARG A 207 3.50 -13.03 -2.59
C ARG A 207 4.22 -14.08 -1.75
N PHE A 208 3.71 -15.30 -1.76
CA PHE A 208 4.09 -16.38 -0.85
C PHE A 208 4.58 -17.64 -1.54
N GLY A 209 4.50 -17.73 -2.87
CA GLY A 209 4.92 -18.88 -3.63
C GLY A 209 6.43 -18.94 -3.86
N VAL A 210 6.92 -20.15 -4.06
CA VAL A 210 8.29 -20.46 -4.46
C VAL A 210 8.23 -21.49 -5.60
N THR A 211 8.58 -21.08 -6.82
CA THR A 211 8.61 -21.99 -7.97
C THR A 211 9.78 -22.96 -7.88
N ALA A 212 9.73 -24.08 -8.62
CA ALA A 212 10.84 -25.03 -8.71
C ALA A 212 12.16 -24.33 -9.15
N GLN A 213 12.07 -23.35 -10.06
CA GLN A 213 13.23 -22.58 -10.50
C GLN A 213 13.80 -21.68 -9.39
N GLN A 214 12.94 -21.13 -8.54
CA GLN A 214 13.36 -20.34 -7.38
C GLN A 214 13.97 -21.22 -6.30
N ALA A 215 13.34 -22.36 -5.98
CA ALA A 215 13.88 -23.34 -5.02
C ALA A 215 15.28 -23.81 -5.39
N ALA A 216 15.54 -24.07 -6.68
CA ALA A 216 16.87 -24.46 -7.16
C ALA A 216 17.96 -23.38 -6.99
N ARG A 217 17.61 -22.10 -6.74
CA ARG A 217 18.54 -20.96 -6.67
C ARG A 217 18.57 -20.27 -5.32
N THR A 218 17.71 -20.69 -4.41
CA THR A 218 17.55 -20.08 -3.09
C THR A 218 17.63 -21.14 -2.00
N ARG A 219 17.46 -20.73 -0.77
CA ARG A 219 17.36 -21.63 0.40
C ARG A 219 15.92 -22.06 0.70
N PHE A 220 14.95 -21.57 -0.07
CA PHE A 220 13.53 -21.83 0.16
C PHE A 220 13.10 -23.08 -0.60
N ASP A 221 12.30 -23.91 0.07
CA ASP A 221 11.66 -25.05 -0.56
C ASP A 221 10.57 -24.61 -1.55
N GLU A 222 10.31 -25.42 -2.57
CA GLU A 222 9.23 -25.21 -3.52
C GLU A 222 7.88 -25.17 -2.78
N TYR A 223 7.05 -24.15 -3.10
CA TYR A 223 5.78 -23.94 -2.43
C TYR A 223 4.76 -23.31 -3.36
N HIS A 224 3.61 -23.95 -3.49
CA HIS A 224 2.49 -23.51 -4.33
C HIS A 224 1.25 -23.28 -3.46
N PRO A 225 1.07 -22.06 -2.94
CA PRO A 225 -0.11 -21.71 -2.14
C PRO A 225 -1.35 -21.66 -3.02
N GLY A 226 -2.46 -22.21 -2.53
CA GLY A 226 -3.79 -22.05 -3.15
C GLY A 226 -4.37 -20.66 -2.93
N GLY A 227 -5.44 -20.34 -3.68
CA GLY A 227 -6.25 -19.15 -3.40
C GLY A 227 -7.04 -19.31 -2.09
N GLY A 228 -7.22 -18.21 -1.34
CA GLY A 228 -7.93 -18.25 -0.07
C GLY A 228 -7.74 -17.00 0.78
N MET A 229 -8.12 -17.11 2.04
CA MET A 229 -7.89 -16.05 3.01
C MET A 229 -6.39 -15.92 3.28
N ARG A 230 -5.88 -14.71 3.11
CA ARG A 230 -4.46 -14.37 3.20
C ARG A 230 -4.08 -13.79 4.55
N ASP A 231 -4.82 -12.78 4.99
CA ASP A 231 -4.54 -12.07 6.24
C ASP A 231 -5.78 -11.44 6.87
N VAL A 232 -5.62 -11.08 8.16
CA VAL A 232 -6.47 -10.13 8.87
C VAL A 232 -5.60 -8.94 9.25
N THR A 233 -6.02 -7.74 8.88
CA THR A 233 -5.26 -6.51 9.09
C THR A 233 -6.05 -5.53 9.96
N LEU A 234 -5.37 -4.95 10.96
CA LEU A 234 -5.83 -3.81 11.75
C LEU A 234 -4.92 -2.60 11.47
N LYS A 235 -5.54 -1.46 11.20
CA LYS A 235 -4.88 -0.15 11.11
C LYS A 235 -5.47 0.77 12.15
N LEU A 236 -4.61 1.48 12.86
CA LEU A 236 -4.99 2.55 13.78
C LEU A 236 -4.18 3.79 13.41
N GLY A 237 -4.86 4.91 13.26
CA GLY A 237 -4.27 6.21 12.94
C GLY A 237 -4.77 7.26 13.92
N LEU A 238 -3.92 8.20 14.25
CA LEU A 238 -4.25 9.36 15.06
C LEU A 238 -3.80 10.61 14.31
N THR A 239 -4.76 11.49 14.02
CA THR A 239 -4.49 12.77 13.36
C THR A 239 -4.73 13.89 14.35
N TRP A 240 -3.69 14.68 14.63
CA TRP A 240 -3.75 15.88 15.47
C TRP A 240 -3.64 17.13 14.61
N GLN A 241 -4.74 17.89 14.53
CA GLN A 241 -4.82 19.17 13.84
C GLN A 241 -4.21 20.26 14.74
N TRP A 242 -2.94 20.58 14.50
CA TRP A 242 -2.22 21.58 15.29
C TRP A 242 -2.61 23.02 14.91
N GLN A 243 -2.80 23.27 13.60
CA GLN A 243 -3.28 24.53 13.03
C GLN A 243 -4.27 24.22 11.90
N PRO A 244 -5.07 25.18 11.44
CA PRO A 244 -6.04 24.93 10.37
C PRO A 244 -5.46 24.26 9.11
N GLN A 245 -4.18 24.52 8.80
CA GLN A 245 -3.49 23.95 7.65
C GLN A 245 -2.48 22.85 8.03
N LEU A 246 -2.11 22.73 9.32
CA LEU A 246 -1.04 21.83 9.75
C LEU A 246 -1.59 20.73 10.66
N ALA A 247 -1.26 19.48 10.33
CA ALA A 247 -1.56 18.32 11.16
C ALA A 247 -0.35 17.41 11.32
N LEU A 248 -0.33 16.67 12.43
CA LEU A 248 0.52 15.51 12.61
C LEU A 248 -0.35 14.26 12.54
N GLU A 249 0.07 13.31 11.75
CA GLU A 249 -0.58 12.01 11.61
C GLU A 249 0.39 10.90 11.97
N GLY A 250 0.04 10.08 12.95
CA GLY A 250 0.79 8.89 13.31
C GLY A 250 -0.10 7.66 13.33
N GLY A 251 0.46 6.50 13.04
CA GLY A 251 -0.35 5.30 13.06
C GLY A 251 0.45 4.02 13.03
N ILE A 252 -0.27 2.93 13.27
CA ILE A 252 0.23 1.57 13.20
C ILE A 252 -0.63 0.75 12.24
N LYS A 253 0.01 -0.17 11.53
CA LYS A 253 -0.63 -1.27 10.82
C LYS A 253 -0.10 -2.56 11.40
N THR A 254 -0.98 -3.49 11.77
CA THR A 254 -0.61 -4.85 12.11
C THR A 254 -1.43 -5.82 11.29
N TYR A 255 -0.86 -6.95 10.94
CA TYR A 255 -1.55 -8.02 10.22
C TYR A 255 -1.15 -9.39 10.77
N ALA A 256 -2.07 -10.34 10.66
CA ALA A 256 -1.85 -11.74 10.93
C ALA A 256 -2.08 -12.54 9.65
N LEU A 257 -1.02 -13.21 9.16
CA LEU A 257 -1.12 -14.13 8.03
C LEU A 257 -1.84 -15.40 8.46
N VAL A 258 -2.68 -15.90 7.57
CA VAL A 258 -3.48 -17.12 7.80
C VAL A 258 -3.35 -18.08 6.62
N SER A 259 -3.85 -19.30 6.79
CA SER A 259 -3.86 -20.34 5.75
C SER A 259 -2.48 -20.49 5.07
N ASP A 260 -2.44 -20.71 3.78
CA ASP A 260 -1.20 -20.94 3.01
C ASP A 260 -0.21 -19.77 3.07
N ALA A 261 -0.66 -18.54 3.25
CA ALA A 261 0.24 -17.40 3.44
C ALA A 261 1.09 -17.53 4.72
N ARG A 262 0.48 -18.07 5.78
CA ARG A 262 1.14 -18.33 7.07
C ARG A 262 2.18 -19.44 6.98
N ASP A 263 1.93 -20.44 6.15
CA ASP A 263 2.72 -21.68 6.08
C ASP A 263 3.78 -21.62 4.96
N SER A 264 3.88 -20.48 4.27
CA SER A 264 4.89 -20.25 3.24
C SER A 264 6.32 -20.28 3.80
N PRO A 265 7.28 -20.87 3.08
CA PRO A 265 8.70 -20.82 3.44
C PRO A 265 9.28 -19.39 3.40
N LEU A 266 8.57 -18.42 2.80
CA LEU A 266 8.92 -16.99 2.83
C LEU A 266 8.42 -16.28 4.10
N THR A 267 7.58 -16.94 4.90
CA THR A 267 6.97 -16.35 6.09
C THR A 267 7.78 -16.71 7.32
N ASP A 268 8.68 -15.82 7.72
CA ASP A 268 9.41 -15.95 8.99
C ASP A 268 8.52 -15.53 10.17
N GLU A 269 7.75 -14.45 9.99
CA GLU A 269 6.85 -13.90 11.01
C GLU A 269 5.39 -13.95 10.54
N LYS A 270 4.56 -14.67 11.31
CA LYS A 270 3.13 -14.82 11.02
C LYS A 270 2.30 -13.58 11.33
N VAL A 271 2.83 -12.72 12.19
CA VAL A 271 2.24 -11.43 12.57
C VAL A 271 3.26 -10.35 12.30
N GLY A 272 2.91 -9.39 11.46
CA GLY A 272 3.75 -8.24 11.17
C GLY A 272 3.11 -6.94 11.65
N ALA A 273 3.95 -5.95 11.93
CA ALA A 273 3.50 -4.61 12.29
C ALA A 273 4.37 -3.56 11.64
N GLY A 274 3.79 -2.40 11.39
CA GLY A 274 4.51 -1.21 10.92
C GLY A 274 3.93 0.02 11.59
N ALA A 275 4.71 1.10 11.64
CA ALA A 275 4.31 2.39 12.19
C ALA A 275 4.77 3.51 11.27
N TYR A 276 4.09 4.64 11.33
CA TYR A 276 4.46 5.84 10.59
C TYR A 276 4.17 7.11 11.39
N LEU A 277 4.88 8.17 11.03
CA LEU A 277 4.63 9.52 11.53
C LEU A 277 4.86 10.51 10.39
N ASN A 278 3.85 11.33 10.08
CA ASN A 278 3.86 12.33 9.02
C ASN A 278 3.47 13.71 9.54
N ALA A 279 4.11 14.73 9.01
CA ALA A 279 3.61 16.10 9.08
C ALA A 279 2.84 16.39 7.79
N LEU A 280 1.65 16.97 7.92
CA LEU A 280 0.72 17.25 6.82
C LEU A 280 0.47 18.74 6.71
N TYR A 281 0.39 19.23 5.47
CA TYR A 281 -0.05 20.57 5.14
C TYR A 281 -1.25 20.50 4.19
N ARG A 282 -2.33 21.19 4.53
CA ARG A 282 -3.56 21.29 3.72
C ARG A 282 -3.70 22.70 3.14
N PHE A 283 -3.90 22.75 1.84
CA PHE A 283 -4.16 23.97 1.07
C PHE A 283 -5.64 24.29 1.01
#